data_93ce82162c1146c75aafa1e4e69faeee
#
_entry.id   93ce82162c1146c75aafa1e4e69faeee
#
_cell.length_a   1.000
_cell.length_b   1.000
_cell.length_c   1.000
_cell.angle_alpha   90.00
_cell.angle_beta   90.00
_cell.angle_gamma   90.00
#
_symmetry.space_group_name_H-M   'P 1'
#
loop_
_entity.id
_entity.type
_entity.pdbx_description
1 polymer ?
#
loop_
_entity_poly.entity_id
_entity_poly.type
_entity_poly.pdbx_seq_one_letter_code
_entity_poly.pdbx_strand_id
1 'polypeptide(L)'
;MKKQLMSLLVLGLLSIEAAAVDCSARPDWEASAIYVGGNSVQHLGNAYTANYWTQNNDPVTHSGTWAHWKYDGACDGGSSSSSSSSSSSSSSSSSSSSSSSSSSSSSSSSGGSGGGSGGGSCSSLQYVAGTSYVAGQLVQNVGLEFQCNIAGWCSSSAAWAYAPGEGAHWEDAWSQVGDCGSSSSSSSSSGGSSSSSSSSGSSSSSGGSSSGGNSGLLPKHALVGYWHNFDNGSGLYRISEVSDVWDVIVVAFVDDAGNGNIAFNLDPGLDRQQFIDDVAAKRAAGKIVIASYGGEKGTVTLNTEENVTNFVNSTAAMIDEYGFDGIDIDLESGAGVMHGAPVIQNMVDAVKQLKQRYPGMYLSMAPEHPYVQGGYVSYTGIWGAYLPMIDQLRDDLDLLHVQLYNNGGLATPYRGQAYAAGSVDMMVSSALMLIEGFPLGYGNAGFFEGLRPDQVGLALPSGPSSAGSGFATTADINRALDCLTQQLNCDTLTPSQAYPTFNGVMTWSINWDMHDGGIFSGPVGSHVHNLP
;
A
#
# COMPACT_ATOMS: atom_id res chain seq x y z
N MET A 1 -39.48 24.56 63.34
CA MET A 1 -39.79 25.51 62.27
C MET A 1 -38.48 25.98 61.66
N LYS A 2 -37.99 25.38 60.60
CA LYS A 2 -36.90 25.85 59.75
C LYS A 2 -37.31 25.65 58.31
N LYS A 3 -37.54 26.77 57.60
CA LYS A 3 -37.86 26.80 56.16
C LYS A 3 -36.56 26.57 55.38
N GLN A 4 -36.50 25.57 54.53
CA GLN A 4 -35.48 25.38 53.52
C GLN A 4 -35.86 26.19 52.28
N LEU A 5 -34.98 27.09 51.88
CA LEU A 5 -34.97 27.79 50.59
C LEU A 5 -34.40 26.84 49.53
N MET A 6 -35.18 26.51 48.54
CA MET A 6 -34.77 25.74 47.37
C MET A 6 -34.33 26.72 46.30
N SER A 7 -33.04 26.77 46.03
CA SER A 7 -32.42 27.62 45.01
C SER A 7 -32.47 26.83 43.68
N LEU A 8 -33.25 27.29 42.68
CA LEU A 8 -33.24 26.78 41.31
C LEU A 8 -32.00 27.29 40.60
N LEU A 9 -31.09 26.40 40.26
CA LEU A 9 -29.99 26.67 39.35
C LEU A 9 -30.50 26.42 37.92
N VAL A 10 -30.67 27.49 37.16
CA VAL A 10 -30.93 27.43 35.71
C VAL A 10 -29.61 27.18 35.02
N LEU A 11 -29.40 25.96 34.53
CA LEU A 11 -28.27 25.66 33.62
C LEU A 11 -28.60 26.20 32.23
N GLY A 12 -27.98 27.28 31.84
CA GLY A 12 -28.00 27.77 30.45
C GLY A 12 -27.22 26.82 29.55
N LEU A 13 -27.90 26.14 28.65
CA LEU A 13 -27.32 25.45 27.51
C LEU A 13 -26.72 26.49 26.57
N LEU A 14 -25.41 26.67 26.59
CA LEU A 14 -24.70 27.33 25.50
C LEU A 14 -24.69 26.39 24.31
N SER A 15 -25.52 26.65 23.32
CA SER A 15 -25.40 26.11 21.98
C SER A 15 -24.10 26.65 21.37
N ILE A 16 -23.09 25.81 21.20
CA ILE A 16 -21.96 26.11 20.35
C ILE A 16 -22.48 26.01 18.91
N GLU A 17 -22.81 27.15 18.29
CA GLU A 17 -23.02 27.20 16.83
C GLU A 17 -21.68 26.89 16.17
N ALA A 18 -21.62 25.78 15.41
CA ALA A 18 -20.49 25.47 14.57
C ALA A 18 -20.34 26.61 13.54
N ALA A 19 -19.15 27.17 13.43
CA ALA A 19 -18.84 28.19 12.43
C ALA A 19 -19.09 27.61 11.04
N ALA A 20 -19.81 28.35 10.19
CA ALA A 20 -20.03 27.94 8.82
C ALA A 20 -18.73 27.93 8.01
N VAL A 21 -18.65 27.06 7.00
CA VAL A 21 -17.43 26.79 6.21
C VAL A 21 -17.50 27.52 4.88
N ASP A 22 -16.41 28.15 4.46
CA ASP A 22 -16.29 28.72 3.11
C ASP A 22 -16.24 27.59 2.06
N CYS A 23 -17.31 27.47 1.25
CA CYS A 23 -17.40 26.47 0.19
C CYS A 23 -17.08 27.02 -1.20
N SER A 24 -16.73 28.31 -1.33
CA SER A 24 -16.56 28.97 -2.64
C SER A 24 -15.49 28.31 -3.54
N ALA A 25 -14.51 27.64 -2.95
CA ALA A 25 -13.45 26.93 -3.66
C ALA A 25 -13.65 25.39 -3.72
N ARG A 26 -14.75 24.85 -3.16
CA ARG A 26 -15.02 23.42 -3.15
C ARG A 26 -15.89 23.04 -4.35
N PRO A 27 -15.49 22.05 -5.19
CA PRO A 27 -16.34 21.54 -6.25
C PRO A 27 -17.58 20.85 -5.69
N ASP A 28 -18.64 20.78 -6.48
CA ASP A 28 -19.80 19.97 -6.16
C ASP A 28 -19.42 18.48 -6.19
N TRP A 29 -20.00 17.71 -5.29
CA TRP A 29 -19.84 16.26 -5.32
C TRP A 29 -20.56 15.63 -6.51
N GLU A 30 -19.91 14.70 -7.17
CA GLU A 30 -20.45 13.94 -8.29
C GLU A 30 -20.30 12.45 -8.04
N ALA A 31 -21.37 11.68 -8.22
CA ALA A 31 -21.37 10.22 -7.96
C ALA A 31 -20.34 9.45 -8.79
N SER A 32 -20.09 9.87 -10.02
CA SER A 32 -19.13 9.21 -10.93
C SER A 32 -17.68 9.59 -10.68
N ALA A 33 -17.42 10.67 -9.95
CA ALA A 33 -16.07 11.13 -9.67
C ALA A 33 -15.38 10.25 -8.61
N ILE A 34 -14.07 10.14 -8.74
CA ILE A 34 -13.22 9.48 -7.75
C ILE A 34 -12.66 10.56 -6.82
N TYR A 35 -12.76 10.30 -5.53
CA TYR A 35 -12.19 11.14 -4.48
C TYR A 35 -11.19 10.32 -3.67
N VAL A 36 -10.11 10.95 -3.26
CA VAL A 36 -9.09 10.37 -2.38
C VAL A 36 -9.06 11.13 -1.06
N GLY A 37 -8.49 10.54 -0.03
CA GLY A 37 -8.39 11.18 1.28
C GLY A 37 -7.84 12.61 1.19
N GLY A 38 -8.52 13.54 1.85
CA GLY A 38 -8.23 14.97 1.80
C GLY A 38 -8.94 15.73 0.67
N ASN A 39 -9.57 15.10 -0.31
CA ASN A 39 -10.38 15.79 -1.30
C ASN A 39 -11.61 16.41 -0.64
N SER A 40 -11.82 17.71 -0.87
CA SER A 40 -12.91 18.47 -0.29
C SER A 40 -13.96 18.79 -1.34
N VAL A 41 -15.24 18.59 -1.01
CA VAL A 41 -16.39 18.85 -1.86
C VAL A 41 -17.47 19.62 -1.10
N GLN A 42 -18.40 20.24 -1.84
CA GLN A 42 -19.69 20.66 -1.30
C GLN A 42 -20.80 19.77 -1.84
N HIS A 43 -21.81 19.50 -1.02
CA HIS A 43 -22.99 18.76 -1.40
C HIS A 43 -24.20 19.17 -0.56
N LEU A 44 -25.30 19.55 -1.22
CA LEU A 44 -26.55 19.98 -0.59
C LEU A 44 -26.35 21.08 0.48
N GLY A 45 -25.48 22.06 0.19
CA GLY A 45 -25.23 23.19 1.09
C GLY A 45 -24.31 22.89 2.29
N ASN A 46 -23.63 21.77 2.27
CA ASN A 46 -22.68 21.35 3.29
C ASN A 46 -21.32 21.05 2.68
N ALA A 47 -20.28 21.20 3.50
CA ALA A 47 -18.89 20.90 3.17
C ALA A 47 -18.48 19.54 3.70
N TYR A 48 -17.77 18.77 2.90
CA TYR A 48 -17.27 17.45 3.24
C TYR A 48 -15.84 17.28 2.78
N THR A 49 -15.06 16.49 3.51
CA THR A 49 -13.72 16.05 3.13
C THR A 49 -13.69 14.51 3.09
N ALA A 50 -13.20 13.93 2.00
CA ALA A 50 -13.03 12.49 1.90
C ALA A 50 -11.99 12.02 2.93
N ASN A 51 -12.34 11.02 3.73
CA ASN A 51 -11.42 10.43 4.70
C ASN A 51 -10.39 9.52 4.00
N TYR A 52 -10.83 8.83 2.94
CA TYR A 52 -10.03 7.92 2.12
C TYR A 52 -10.63 7.83 0.71
N TRP A 53 -10.14 6.93 -0.12
CA TRP A 53 -10.68 6.73 -1.47
C TRP A 53 -12.17 6.40 -1.44
N THR A 54 -12.95 7.12 -2.25
CA THR A 54 -14.39 6.91 -2.34
C THR A 54 -14.92 7.27 -3.74
N GLN A 55 -15.92 6.51 -4.22
CA GLN A 55 -16.65 6.74 -5.45
C GLN A 55 -18.09 6.28 -5.24
N ASN A 56 -19.06 7.04 -5.74
CA ASN A 56 -20.49 6.73 -5.64
C ASN A 56 -21.04 6.63 -4.20
N ASN A 57 -20.32 7.13 -3.20
CA ASN A 57 -20.78 7.23 -1.82
C ASN A 57 -21.23 8.66 -1.56
N ASP A 58 -22.54 8.88 -1.45
CA ASP A 58 -23.12 10.19 -1.19
C ASP A 58 -22.68 10.73 0.18
N PRO A 59 -22.05 11.92 0.26
CA PRO A 59 -21.54 12.48 1.51
C PRO A 59 -22.58 12.62 2.61
N VAL A 60 -23.86 12.85 2.26
CA VAL A 60 -24.94 12.99 3.28
C VAL A 60 -25.21 11.69 4.03
N THR A 61 -25.14 10.57 3.33
CA THR A 61 -25.45 9.26 3.88
C THR A 61 -24.23 8.47 4.32
N HIS A 62 -23.03 8.88 3.86
CA HIS A 62 -21.77 8.20 4.12
C HIS A 62 -20.75 9.10 4.84
N SER A 63 -21.20 10.02 5.70
CA SER A 63 -20.33 10.85 6.53
C SER A 63 -20.38 10.46 8.01
N GLY A 64 -19.21 10.55 8.68
CA GLY A 64 -19.02 10.22 10.07
C GLY A 64 -17.53 10.11 10.41
N THR A 65 -17.22 9.84 11.65
CA THR A 65 -15.84 9.77 12.15
C THR A 65 -14.98 8.75 11.38
N TRP A 66 -15.58 7.63 10.94
CA TRP A 66 -14.93 6.54 10.23
C TRP A 66 -15.61 6.22 8.89
N ALA A 67 -16.52 7.09 8.43
CA ALA A 67 -17.21 6.93 7.15
C ALA A 67 -16.36 7.47 5.99
N HIS A 68 -16.81 7.28 4.75
CA HIS A 68 -16.13 7.76 3.53
C HIS A 68 -15.89 9.27 3.54
N TRP A 69 -16.76 10.03 4.21
CA TRP A 69 -16.70 11.47 4.28
C TRP A 69 -16.69 11.97 5.72
N LYS A 70 -15.87 12.96 5.97
CA LYS A 70 -15.92 13.78 7.16
C LYS A 70 -16.83 14.97 6.87
N TYR A 71 -17.81 15.22 7.73
CA TYR A 71 -18.62 16.43 7.67
C TYR A 71 -17.82 17.61 8.27
N ASP A 72 -17.60 18.66 7.47
CA ASP A 72 -16.82 19.82 7.87
C ASP A 72 -17.69 20.98 8.38
N GLY A 73 -18.97 21.02 8.02
CA GLY A 73 -19.92 22.04 8.44
C GLY A 73 -20.86 22.50 7.33
N ALA A 74 -21.80 23.37 7.67
CA ALA A 74 -22.67 24.02 6.68
C ALA A 74 -21.87 25.09 5.91
N CYS A 75 -22.15 25.27 4.61
CA CYS A 75 -21.50 26.28 3.78
C CYS A 75 -21.95 27.68 4.12
N ASP A 76 -21.02 28.67 4.12
CA ASP A 76 -21.31 30.09 4.23
C ASP A 76 -22.04 30.61 2.99
N GLY A 77 -23.20 31.22 3.17
CA GLY A 77 -23.82 32.10 2.19
C GLY A 77 -24.55 31.44 1.02
N GLY A 78 -25.65 30.82 1.31
CA GLY A 78 -26.70 30.55 0.33
C GLY A 78 -28.04 30.94 0.88
N SER A 79 -28.45 32.21 0.68
CA SER A 79 -29.86 32.57 0.84
C SER A 79 -30.67 31.79 -0.17
N SER A 80 -31.21 30.67 0.24
CA SER A 80 -32.19 29.90 -0.50
C SER A 80 -33.50 30.66 -0.49
N SER A 81 -33.80 31.32 -1.59
CA SER A 81 -35.19 31.64 -1.92
C SER A 81 -35.86 30.38 -2.42
N SER A 82 -36.62 29.80 -1.54
CA SER A 82 -37.64 28.79 -1.89
C SER A 82 -38.67 29.38 -2.82
N SER A 83 -38.81 28.82 -4.00
CA SER A 83 -40.07 28.90 -4.76
C SER A 83 -40.33 27.56 -5.43
N SER A 84 -41.28 26.89 -4.81
CA SER A 84 -42.03 25.77 -5.40
C SER A 84 -42.84 26.27 -6.61
N SER A 85 -42.76 25.54 -7.72
CA SER A 85 -43.95 25.23 -8.53
C SER A 85 -43.65 24.28 -9.67
N SER A 86 -44.37 23.27 -9.60
CA SER A 86 -44.88 22.24 -10.48
C SER A 86 -44.90 22.49 -12.00
N SER A 87 -44.61 21.39 -12.67
CA SER A 87 -45.27 20.76 -13.81
C SER A 87 -45.13 21.29 -15.23
N SER A 88 -44.88 20.32 -16.02
CA SER A 88 -45.40 19.92 -17.34
C SER A 88 -44.58 20.19 -18.59
N SER A 89 -44.18 19.10 -19.15
CA SER A 89 -44.26 18.59 -20.53
C SER A 89 -44.27 19.59 -21.71
N SER A 90 -43.39 19.38 -22.63
CA SER A 90 -43.62 18.86 -23.98
C SER A 90 -42.61 19.36 -25.01
N SER A 91 -42.02 18.43 -25.65
CA SER A 91 -41.80 18.18 -27.06
C SER A 91 -41.44 19.30 -28.06
N SER A 92 -40.52 18.86 -28.86
CA SER A 92 -40.36 19.03 -30.32
C SER A 92 -39.34 20.06 -30.83
N SER A 93 -38.33 19.50 -31.38
CA SER A 93 -37.98 19.33 -32.80
C SER A 93 -37.37 20.53 -33.53
N SER A 94 -36.32 20.13 -34.19
CA SER A 94 -35.89 20.49 -35.56
C SER A 94 -34.99 21.73 -35.74
N SER A 95 -33.87 21.41 -36.18
CA SER A 95 -33.29 21.49 -37.53
C SER A 95 -32.46 22.73 -37.89
N SER A 96 -31.34 22.33 -38.39
CA SER A 96 -30.63 22.78 -39.59
C SER A 96 -29.91 24.13 -39.60
N SER A 97 -28.70 23.99 -39.87
CA SER A 97 -27.93 24.14 -41.08
C SER A 97 -26.96 25.34 -41.12
N SER A 98 -25.77 24.91 -41.45
CA SER A 98 -24.88 25.43 -42.51
C SER A 98 -24.32 26.85 -42.32
N SER A 99 -23.11 27.05 -42.47
CA SER A 99 -22.10 26.91 -43.47
C SER A 99 -21.00 27.97 -43.27
N SER A 100 -19.80 27.48 -43.50
CA SER A 100 -18.73 28.05 -44.32
C SER A 100 -18.32 29.51 -44.03
N SER A 101 -17.09 29.85 -43.99
CA SER A 101 -15.93 29.60 -44.82
C SER A 101 -14.74 30.43 -44.36
N SER A 102 -13.57 29.85 -44.48
CA SER A 102 -12.35 30.40 -45.08
C SER A 102 -11.96 31.84 -44.73
N SER A 103 -10.73 32.10 -44.39
CA SER A 103 -9.47 31.92 -45.11
C SER A 103 -8.32 32.57 -44.34
N SER A 104 -7.21 31.88 -44.37
CA SER A 104 -5.88 32.32 -44.83
C SER A 104 -5.36 33.68 -44.34
N SER A 105 -4.24 33.76 -43.77
CA SER A 105 -2.88 33.73 -44.32
C SER A 105 -1.87 34.24 -43.32
N SER A 106 -0.85 33.53 -43.23
CA SER A 106 0.56 33.83 -43.53
C SER A 106 1.25 34.91 -42.72
N SER A 107 2.26 34.57 -42.18
CA SER A 107 3.73 34.68 -42.39
C SER A 107 4.36 35.40 -41.21
N SER A 108 5.43 35.06 -40.75
CA SER A 108 6.76 34.71 -41.04
C SER A 108 7.71 35.13 -39.91
N SER A 109 8.57 34.22 -39.63
CA SER A 109 10.02 34.29 -39.52
C SER A 109 10.64 35.07 -38.36
N SER A 110 11.48 34.46 -37.64
CA SER A 110 12.94 34.29 -37.70
C SER A 110 13.39 33.94 -36.30
N GLY A 111 14.17 32.98 -35.97
CA GLY A 111 15.49 32.68 -36.45
C GLY A 111 16.39 32.58 -35.24
N GLY A 112 17.09 31.50 -35.03
CA GLY A 112 18.15 31.39 -34.01
C GLY A 112 18.74 30.00 -33.96
N SER A 113 19.87 29.88 -34.61
CA SER A 113 20.70 28.71 -34.84
C SER A 113 21.27 28.06 -33.58
N GLY A 114 21.39 26.73 -33.62
CA GLY A 114 22.30 25.98 -32.76
C GLY A 114 22.34 24.54 -33.20
N GLY A 115 23.36 24.15 -33.96
CA GLY A 115 23.48 22.95 -34.76
C GLY A 115 23.75 21.67 -34.00
N GLY A 116 23.60 20.57 -34.72
CA GLY A 116 24.13 19.26 -34.39
C GLY A 116 23.44 18.12 -35.10
N SER A 117 23.99 17.77 -36.29
CA SER A 117 24.05 16.46 -36.92
C SER A 117 22.79 15.64 -37.21
N GLY A 118 22.46 15.59 -38.51
CA GLY A 118 22.19 14.43 -39.34
C GLY A 118 21.32 13.32 -38.82
N GLY A 119 20.04 13.34 -39.16
CA GLY A 119 19.16 12.20 -39.09
C GLY A 119 18.02 12.37 -40.09
N GLY A 120 17.69 11.31 -40.81
CA GLY A 120 16.55 11.27 -41.72
C GLY A 120 15.30 11.78 -40.99
N SER A 121 14.44 12.54 -41.69
CA SER A 121 13.25 13.09 -41.10
C SER A 121 12.05 12.16 -41.32
N CYS A 122 11.37 11.74 -40.28
CA CYS A 122 10.02 11.27 -40.36
C CYS A 122 9.11 12.36 -40.94
N SER A 123 7.99 11.94 -41.52
CA SER A 123 6.97 12.88 -42.03
C SER A 123 6.03 13.38 -40.92
N SER A 124 6.06 12.75 -39.76
CA SER A 124 5.29 13.10 -38.58
C SER A 124 5.85 14.34 -37.86
N LEU A 125 4.98 15.01 -37.10
CA LEU A 125 5.33 16.21 -36.34
C LEU A 125 6.26 15.85 -35.17
N GLN A 126 7.19 16.73 -34.87
CA GLN A 126 8.02 16.61 -33.66
C GLN A 126 7.14 16.65 -32.41
N TYR A 127 7.36 15.72 -31.50
CA TYR A 127 6.72 15.72 -30.20
C TYR A 127 7.04 17.00 -29.41
N VAL A 128 6.02 17.56 -28.76
CA VAL A 128 6.15 18.69 -27.84
C VAL A 128 5.27 18.43 -26.62
N ALA A 129 5.86 18.37 -25.45
CA ALA A 129 5.14 18.13 -24.19
C ALA A 129 4.04 19.17 -23.95
N GLY A 130 2.87 18.72 -23.46
CA GLY A 130 1.72 19.59 -23.19
C GLY A 130 0.92 19.97 -24.42
N THR A 131 1.28 19.48 -25.62
CA THR A 131 0.46 19.62 -26.83
C THR A 131 -0.66 18.59 -26.80
N SER A 132 -1.84 18.97 -27.30
CA SER A 132 -2.98 18.05 -27.39
C SER A 132 -2.76 17.02 -28.51
N TYR A 133 -2.70 15.75 -28.17
CA TYR A 133 -2.60 14.62 -29.08
C TYR A 133 -3.85 13.74 -28.98
N VAL A 134 -4.19 13.09 -30.07
CA VAL A 134 -5.31 12.12 -30.13
C VAL A 134 -4.76 10.70 -30.30
N ALA A 135 -5.48 9.69 -29.81
CA ALA A 135 -5.09 8.30 -29.99
C ALA A 135 -4.96 7.96 -31.49
N GLY A 136 -3.88 7.27 -31.86
CA GLY A 136 -3.52 6.97 -33.25
C GLY A 136 -2.68 8.05 -33.94
N GLN A 137 -2.48 9.22 -33.34
CA GLN A 137 -1.65 10.28 -33.93
C GLN A 137 -0.19 9.90 -33.91
N LEU A 138 0.51 10.18 -35.02
CA LEU A 138 1.96 9.94 -35.16
C LEU A 138 2.75 11.21 -34.81
N VAL A 139 3.84 10.99 -34.10
CA VAL A 139 4.84 12.03 -33.78
C VAL A 139 6.25 11.44 -33.96
N GLN A 140 7.25 12.29 -34.16
CA GLN A 140 8.64 11.90 -34.09
C GLN A 140 9.30 12.44 -32.83
N ASN A 141 10.17 11.65 -32.22
CA ASN A 141 11.06 12.06 -31.15
C ASN A 141 12.32 11.15 -31.15
N VAL A 142 13.47 11.67 -30.71
CA VAL A 142 14.76 10.94 -30.62
C VAL A 142 15.14 10.15 -31.86
N GLY A 143 14.72 10.60 -33.05
CA GLY A 143 15.01 9.93 -34.34
C GLY A 143 14.15 8.71 -34.63
N LEU A 144 13.07 8.53 -33.91
CA LEU A 144 12.10 7.44 -34.04
C LEU A 144 10.69 8.01 -34.26
N GLU A 145 9.80 7.20 -34.82
CA GLU A 145 8.38 7.55 -35.00
C GLU A 145 7.51 6.77 -34.03
N PHE A 146 6.58 7.47 -33.37
CA PHE A 146 5.72 6.95 -32.33
C PHE A 146 4.24 7.22 -32.64
N GLN A 147 3.38 6.28 -32.27
CA GLN A 147 1.94 6.40 -32.33
C GLN A 147 1.39 6.60 -30.92
N CYS A 148 0.56 7.60 -30.73
CA CYS A 148 -0.14 7.86 -29.46
C CYS A 148 -1.17 6.75 -29.19
N ASN A 149 -1.08 6.09 -28.04
CA ASN A 149 -2.03 5.08 -27.59
C ASN A 149 -3.11 5.68 -26.68
N ILE A 150 -2.70 6.56 -25.75
CA ILE A 150 -3.61 7.14 -24.75
C ILE A 150 -3.51 8.68 -24.82
N ALA A 151 -4.51 9.31 -25.43
CA ALA A 151 -4.52 10.74 -25.72
C ALA A 151 -4.18 11.64 -24.50
N GLY A 152 -4.68 11.32 -23.32
CA GLY A 152 -4.42 12.09 -22.10
C GLY A 152 -2.96 12.03 -21.64
N TRP A 153 -2.30 10.91 -21.80
CA TRP A 153 -0.89 10.74 -21.45
C TRP A 153 0.02 11.30 -22.51
N CYS A 154 -0.30 11.09 -23.78
CA CYS A 154 0.43 11.71 -24.89
C CYS A 154 0.43 13.24 -24.79
N SER A 155 -0.66 13.83 -24.31
CA SER A 155 -0.85 15.28 -24.19
C SER A 155 -0.31 15.86 -22.89
N SER A 156 0.28 15.03 -22.03
CA SER A 156 0.81 15.43 -20.72
C SER A 156 1.96 16.42 -20.87
N SER A 157 2.01 17.44 -20.01
CA SER A 157 3.16 18.33 -19.87
C SER A 157 4.34 17.70 -19.13
N ALA A 158 4.14 16.51 -18.53
CA ALA A 158 5.16 15.76 -17.80
C ALA A 158 6.08 15.00 -18.78
N ALA A 159 6.98 15.72 -19.49
CA ALA A 159 7.89 15.12 -20.46
C ALA A 159 8.80 14.06 -19.84
N TRP A 160 9.20 14.23 -18.59
CA TRP A 160 10.00 13.25 -17.85
C TRP A 160 9.32 11.88 -17.73
N ALA A 161 7.98 11.85 -17.76
CA ALA A 161 7.20 10.62 -17.69
C ALA A 161 6.85 10.09 -19.08
N TYR A 162 6.31 10.93 -19.97
CA TYR A 162 5.62 10.49 -21.18
C TYR A 162 6.24 10.98 -22.50
N ALA A 163 7.41 11.62 -22.51
CA ALA A 163 8.06 11.95 -23.78
C ALA A 163 8.42 10.66 -24.54
N PRO A 164 7.92 10.45 -25.78
CA PRO A 164 8.10 9.18 -26.49
C PRO A 164 9.58 8.89 -26.74
N GLY A 165 10.03 7.71 -26.28
CA GLY A 165 11.41 7.25 -26.37
C GLY A 165 12.38 7.82 -25.33
N GLU A 166 11.94 8.74 -24.44
CA GLU A 166 12.79 9.36 -23.42
C GLU A 166 12.17 9.34 -22.02
N GLY A 167 10.85 9.47 -21.91
CA GLY A 167 10.15 9.49 -20.62
C GLY A 167 10.19 8.14 -19.91
N ALA A 168 10.19 8.14 -18.59
CA ALA A 168 10.24 6.90 -17.79
C ALA A 168 9.04 5.93 -18.05
N HIS A 169 7.93 6.46 -18.57
CA HIS A 169 6.67 5.75 -18.83
C HIS A 169 6.15 6.00 -20.26
N TRP A 170 7.06 6.25 -21.19
CA TRP A 170 6.64 6.57 -22.55
C TRP A 170 5.92 5.39 -23.22
N GLU A 171 6.30 4.15 -22.94
CA GLU A 171 5.67 2.94 -23.51
C GLU A 171 4.20 2.79 -23.10
N ASP A 172 3.80 3.36 -21.96
CA ASP A 172 2.41 3.37 -21.52
C ASP A 172 1.55 4.32 -22.35
N ALA A 173 2.16 5.39 -22.87
CA ALA A 173 1.48 6.43 -23.66
C ALA A 173 1.60 6.22 -25.17
N TRP A 174 2.73 5.68 -25.66
CA TRP A 174 3.11 5.61 -27.06
C TRP A 174 3.56 4.22 -27.46
N SER A 175 3.39 3.88 -28.74
CA SER A 175 4.04 2.72 -29.36
C SER A 175 5.04 3.19 -30.40
N GLN A 176 6.26 2.67 -30.37
CA GLN A 176 7.23 2.91 -31.44
C GLN A 176 6.75 2.19 -32.71
N VAL A 177 6.66 2.93 -33.83
CA VAL A 177 6.15 2.41 -35.10
C VAL A 177 7.20 2.42 -36.21
N GLY A 178 8.32 3.14 -36.04
CA GLY A 178 9.37 3.21 -37.04
C GLY A 178 10.62 3.95 -36.59
N ASP A 179 11.65 3.85 -37.43
CA ASP A 179 12.90 4.60 -37.31
C ASP A 179 12.94 5.72 -38.37
N CYS A 180 13.30 6.93 -37.98
CA CYS A 180 13.40 8.10 -38.86
C CYS A 180 14.73 8.14 -39.61
N GLY A 181 15.21 7.03 -40.11
CA GLY A 181 16.52 7.02 -40.81
C GLY A 181 16.82 5.76 -41.58
N SER A 182 16.89 5.90 -42.90
CA SER A 182 17.52 5.00 -43.89
C SER A 182 16.83 3.72 -44.27
N SER A 183 16.24 3.76 -45.44
CA SER A 183 16.08 2.60 -46.31
C SER A 183 17.42 1.84 -46.45
N SER A 184 17.46 0.63 -45.96
CA SER A 184 18.40 -0.38 -46.49
C SER A 184 17.79 -1.76 -46.37
N SER A 185 17.39 -2.18 -47.53
CA SER A 185 17.27 -3.55 -48.08
C SER A 185 17.73 -4.70 -47.19
N SER A 186 16.78 -5.60 -47.07
CA SER A 186 16.91 -7.01 -46.77
C SER A 186 18.16 -7.68 -47.33
N SER A 187 18.82 -8.46 -46.53
CA SER A 187 19.43 -9.71 -46.95
C SER A 187 19.45 -10.73 -45.81
N SER A 188 18.70 -11.74 -46.03
CA SER A 188 18.74 -13.03 -45.37
C SER A 188 20.10 -13.72 -45.59
N SER A 189 20.66 -14.30 -44.57
CA SER A 189 21.49 -15.48 -44.72
C SER A 189 21.44 -16.38 -43.50
N SER A 190 20.99 -17.53 -43.81
CA SER A 190 20.93 -18.75 -43.06
C SER A 190 22.31 -19.42 -42.87
N GLY A 191 22.38 -20.24 -41.83
CA GLY A 191 23.38 -21.31 -41.68
C GLY A 191 24.26 -21.12 -40.45
N GLY A 192 24.47 -22.06 -39.60
CA GLY A 192 24.41 -23.48 -39.65
C GLY A 192 24.77 -24.05 -38.26
N SER A 193 24.28 -25.19 -38.06
CA SER A 193 24.46 -26.10 -36.94
C SER A 193 25.90 -26.50 -36.67
N SER A 194 26.21 -26.73 -35.42
CA SER A 194 26.97 -27.95 -35.07
C SER A 194 26.81 -28.30 -33.59
N SER A 195 26.30 -29.45 -33.42
CA SER A 195 26.19 -30.30 -32.24
C SER A 195 27.59 -30.84 -31.82
N SER A 196 27.79 -30.99 -30.54
CA SER A 196 28.48 -32.18 -30.03
C SER A 196 28.19 -32.35 -28.53
N SER A 197 27.60 -33.38 -28.29
CA SER A 197 27.32 -34.30 -27.23
C SER A 197 28.49 -34.75 -26.35
N SER A 198 28.06 -35.19 -25.19
CA SER A 198 28.56 -36.27 -24.27
C SER A 198 29.18 -35.72 -22.99
N SER A 199 28.96 -36.25 -21.84
CA SER A 199 28.26 -37.40 -21.28
C SER A 199 28.44 -37.39 -19.76
N SER A 200 27.39 -37.77 -19.07
CA SER A 200 27.34 -38.56 -17.81
C SER A 200 28.38 -38.39 -16.70
N GLY A 201 27.83 -38.16 -15.52
CA GLY A 201 28.48 -38.36 -14.24
C GLY A 201 27.52 -38.11 -13.09
N SER A 202 26.80 -39.15 -12.68
CA SER A 202 26.03 -39.17 -11.45
C SER A 202 26.93 -39.11 -10.23
N SER A 203 26.60 -38.24 -9.28
CA SER A 203 26.75 -38.57 -7.86
C SER A 203 25.92 -37.60 -7.03
N SER A 204 24.96 -38.19 -6.40
CA SER A 204 24.17 -37.70 -5.30
C SER A 204 25.05 -37.24 -4.15
N SER A 205 24.85 -36.01 -3.71
CA SER A 205 25.03 -35.64 -2.32
C SER A 205 24.09 -34.52 -1.99
N SER A 206 23.08 -34.86 -1.23
CA SER A 206 22.23 -33.98 -0.48
C SER A 206 23.08 -33.04 0.39
N GLY A 207 23.10 -31.78 0.03
CA GLY A 207 23.61 -30.71 0.85
C GLY A 207 22.57 -29.61 0.80
N GLY A 208 21.63 -29.66 1.73
CA GLY A 208 20.76 -28.55 2.00
C GLY A 208 21.62 -27.39 2.49
N SER A 209 21.77 -26.36 1.66
CA SER A 209 22.18 -25.05 2.13
C SER A 209 20.96 -24.39 2.73
N SER A 210 20.76 -24.56 4.03
CA SER A 210 19.96 -23.68 4.83
C SER A 210 20.66 -22.32 4.84
N SER A 211 20.15 -21.38 4.05
CA SER A 211 20.40 -19.97 4.26
C SER A 211 19.86 -19.63 5.65
N GLY A 212 20.77 -19.31 6.56
CA GLY A 212 20.45 -19.06 7.95
C GLY A 212 19.83 -17.68 8.13
N GLY A 213 18.51 -17.63 8.09
CA GLY A 213 17.74 -16.72 8.90
C GLY A 213 17.62 -17.31 10.30
N ASN A 214 17.28 -16.50 11.28
CA ASN A 214 17.10 -16.86 12.70
C ASN A 214 15.93 -17.86 12.93
N SER A 215 15.52 -18.59 11.90
CA SER A 215 14.43 -19.55 11.86
C SER A 215 14.54 -20.73 12.84
N GLY A 216 15.62 -20.77 13.63
CA GLY A 216 15.77 -21.73 14.71
C GLY A 216 15.25 -21.26 16.07
N LEU A 217 14.80 -20.01 16.21
CA LEU A 217 14.31 -19.43 17.46
C LEU A 217 12.78 -19.34 17.51
N LEU A 218 12.10 -19.29 16.36
CA LEU A 218 10.64 -19.25 16.32
C LEU A 218 10.03 -20.65 16.46
N PRO A 219 8.89 -20.77 17.15
CA PRO A 219 8.06 -21.96 17.01
C PRO A 219 7.58 -22.10 15.56
N LYS A 220 7.13 -23.30 15.18
CA LYS A 220 6.62 -23.61 13.84
C LYS A 220 5.49 -22.66 13.41
N HIS A 221 4.64 -22.28 14.36
CA HIS A 221 3.58 -21.31 14.22
C HIS A 221 3.76 -20.23 15.27
N ALA A 222 3.79 -18.98 14.87
CA ALA A 222 4.10 -17.84 15.74
C ALA A 222 2.90 -16.93 15.97
N LEU A 223 2.79 -16.44 17.20
CA LEU A 223 1.95 -15.31 17.54
C LEU A 223 2.79 -14.03 17.55
N VAL A 224 2.46 -13.11 16.67
CA VAL A 224 3.18 -11.84 16.50
C VAL A 224 2.30 -10.69 16.95
N GLY A 225 2.84 -9.70 17.66
CA GLY A 225 2.07 -8.54 18.06
C GLY A 225 2.88 -7.25 17.98
N TYR A 226 2.20 -6.19 17.55
CA TYR A 226 2.72 -4.85 17.62
C TYR A 226 2.55 -4.30 19.03
N TRP A 227 3.63 -3.94 19.66
CA TRP A 227 3.65 -3.17 20.89
C TRP A 227 3.94 -1.71 20.52
N HIS A 228 3.03 -0.79 20.83
CA HIS A 228 3.25 0.59 20.48
C HIS A 228 3.72 1.43 21.65
N ASN A 229 4.70 2.24 21.38
CA ASN A 229 5.42 3.16 22.24
C ASN A 229 4.66 4.49 22.36
N PHE A 230 3.33 4.44 22.50
CA PHE A 230 2.47 5.61 22.66
C PHE A 230 1.10 5.19 23.16
N ASP A 231 0.39 6.11 23.83
CA ASP A 231 -1.01 5.89 24.20
C ASP A 231 -1.95 6.48 23.14
N ASN A 232 -2.71 5.61 22.48
CA ASN A 232 -3.77 5.97 21.53
C ASN A 232 -5.18 5.67 22.08
N GLY A 233 -5.30 5.55 23.40
CA GLY A 233 -6.52 5.15 24.09
C GLY A 233 -6.49 3.73 24.66
N SER A 234 -5.48 2.94 24.29
CA SER A 234 -5.29 1.57 24.79
C SER A 234 -4.46 1.51 26.08
N GLY A 235 -3.79 2.61 26.43
CA GLY A 235 -2.82 2.68 27.53
C GLY A 235 -1.37 2.49 27.07
N LEU A 236 -0.46 2.94 27.94
CA LEU A 236 0.98 2.80 27.77
C LEU A 236 1.46 1.69 28.72
N TYR A 237 2.10 0.68 28.19
CA TYR A 237 2.58 -0.50 28.92
C TYR A 237 4.08 -0.68 28.73
N ARG A 238 4.74 -1.21 29.74
CA ARG A 238 6.16 -1.64 29.61
C ARG A 238 6.22 -2.97 28.83
N ILE A 239 7.33 -3.19 28.11
CA ILE A 239 7.56 -4.47 27.42
C ILE A 239 7.60 -5.65 28.41
N SER A 240 8.08 -5.44 29.65
CA SER A 240 8.05 -6.48 30.70
C SER A 240 6.65 -6.93 31.10
N GLU A 241 5.61 -6.10 30.90
CA GLU A 241 4.21 -6.43 31.19
C GLU A 241 3.56 -7.26 30.07
N VAL A 242 4.17 -7.29 28.88
CA VAL A 242 3.70 -8.09 27.75
C VAL A 242 3.79 -9.58 28.07
N SER A 243 2.70 -10.31 27.84
CA SER A 243 2.61 -11.75 28.08
C SER A 243 3.65 -12.54 27.27
N ASP A 244 4.18 -13.61 27.84
CA ASP A 244 5.11 -14.52 27.16
C ASP A 244 4.42 -15.43 26.14
N VAL A 245 3.11 -15.27 25.89
CA VAL A 245 2.40 -15.93 24.80
C VAL A 245 2.84 -15.41 23.43
N TRP A 246 3.32 -14.15 23.35
CA TRP A 246 3.84 -13.57 22.13
C TRP A 246 5.22 -14.10 21.80
N ASP A 247 5.42 -14.53 20.55
CA ASP A 247 6.70 -15.05 20.06
C ASP A 247 7.57 -13.96 19.42
N VAL A 248 6.93 -13.02 18.74
CA VAL A 248 7.56 -11.83 18.18
C VAL A 248 6.85 -10.58 18.69
N ILE A 249 7.61 -9.64 19.22
CA ILE A 249 7.17 -8.31 19.65
C ILE A 249 7.71 -7.29 18.66
N VAL A 250 6.82 -6.64 17.92
CA VAL A 250 7.14 -5.60 16.94
C VAL A 250 6.96 -4.24 17.60
N VAL A 251 8.06 -3.54 17.83
CA VAL A 251 8.06 -2.23 18.51
C VAL A 251 7.69 -1.13 17.52
N ALA A 252 6.55 -0.48 17.71
CA ALA A 252 6.02 0.56 16.85
C ALA A 252 6.12 1.94 17.52
N PHE A 253 6.68 3.01 16.92
CA PHE A 253 7.37 2.99 15.63
C PHE A 253 8.68 3.75 15.72
N VAL A 254 9.54 3.51 14.76
CA VAL A 254 10.77 4.29 14.56
C VAL A 254 10.43 5.49 13.69
N ASP A 255 10.89 6.67 14.08
CA ASP A 255 10.63 7.95 13.41
C ASP A 255 11.62 8.23 12.28
N ASP A 256 11.17 8.89 11.20
CA ASP A 256 12.01 9.51 10.19
C ASP A 256 12.64 10.79 10.75
N ALA A 257 13.93 10.76 10.99
CA ALA A 257 14.70 11.92 11.46
C ALA A 257 15.22 12.80 10.28
N GLY A 258 14.82 12.48 9.06
CA GLY A 258 15.16 13.20 7.83
C GLY A 258 16.51 12.82 7.23
N ASN A 259 16.63 13.10 5.94
CA ASN A 259 17.83 12.78 5.16
C ASN A 259 18.25 11.29 5.25
N GLY A 260 17.29 10.39 5.41
CA GLY A 260 17.52 8.96 5.57
C GLY A 260 17.88 8.53 7.00
N ASN A 261 18.10 9.44 7.94
CA ASN A 261 18.31 9.06 9.32
C ASN A 261 16.99 8.67 9.97
N ILE A 262 17.08 7.74 10.92
CA ILE A 262 15.97 7.33 11.77
C ILE A 262 16.29 7.64 13.24
N ALA A 263 15.24 7.74 14.05
CA ALA A 263 15.35 7.85 15.51
C ALA A 263 14.27 7.01 16.18
N PHE A 264 14.62 6.34 17.28
CA PHE A 264 13.64 5.73 18.15
C PHE A 264 13.41 6.61 19.36
N ASN A 265 12.27 7.30 19.38
CA ASN A 265 11.88 8.23 20.44
C ASN A 265 10.92 7.51 21.39
N LEU A 266 11.45 7.01 22.50
CA LEU A 266 10.64 6.37 23.54
C LEU A 266 9.69 7.39 24.18
N ASP A 267 8.44 6.98 24.43
CA ASP A 267 7.44 7.82 25.11
C ASP A 267 8.00 8.33 26.44
N PRO A 268 7.83 9.62 26.77
CA PRO A 268 8.33 10.19 28.01
C PRO A 268 7.80 9.54 29.31
N GLY A 269 6.72 8.76 29.21
CA GLY A 269 6.18 7.95 30.31
C GLY A 269 6.95 6.66 30.59
N LEU A 270 7.91 6.30 29.71
CA LEU A 270 8.74 5.10 29.81
C LEU A 270 10.19 5.48 30.13
N ASP A 271 10.85 4.69 30.97
CA ASP A 271 12.28 4.85 31.25
C ASP A 271 13.11 4.08 30.22
N ARG A 272 14.07 4.77 29.57
CA ARG A 272 14.87 4.21 28.49
C ARG A 272 15.74 3.02 28.93
N GLN A 273 16.35 3.07 30.11
CA GLN A 273 17.18 1.96 30.57
C GLN A 273 16.32 0.74 30.91
N GLN A 274 15.16 0.97 31.52
CA GLN A 274 14.20 -0.11 31.78
C GLN A 274 13.69 -0.74 30.49
N PHE A 275 13.45 0.07 29.45
CA PHE A 275 13.04 -0.47 28.15
C PHE A 275 14.12 -1.38 27.55
N ILE A 276 15.40 -0.97 27.57
CA ILE A 276 16.52 -1.80 27.11
C ILE A 276 16.62 -3.10 27.93
N ASP A 277 16.49 -3.01 29.26
CA ASP A 277 16.53 -4.16 30.14
C ASP A 277 15.34 -5.11 29.90
N ASP A 278 14.14 -4.56 29.64
CA ASP A 278 12.93 -5.34 29.33
C ASP A 278 13.05 -6.06 27.96
N VAL A 279 13.61 -5.38 26.93
CA VAL A 279 13.93 -6.01 25.63
C VAL A 279 14.91 -7.17 25.82
N ALA A 280 15.99 -6.93 26.57
CA ALA A 280 16.98 -7.98 26.86
C ALA A 280 16.38 -9.18 27.61
N ALA A 281 15.46 -8.91 28.55
CA ALA A 281 14.75 -9.96 29.29
C ALA A 281 13.82 -10.79 28.39
N LYS A 282 13.05 -10.16 27.49
CA LYS A 282 12.20 -10.87 26.51
C LYS A 282 13.02 -11.73 25.57
N ARG A 283 14.14 -11.20 25.07
CA ARG A 283 15.08 -11.97 24.22
C ARG A 283 15.70 -13.16 24.97
N ALA A 284 16.08 -12.95 26.23
CA ALA A 284 16.58 -14.03 27.07
C ALA A 284 15.52 -15.13 27.34
N ALA A 285 14.23 -14.77 27.30
CA ALA A 285 13.11 -15.72 27.37
C ALA A 285 12.80 -16.39 26.01
N GLY A 286 13.63 -16.16 25.00
CA GLY A 286 13.49 -16.77 23.67
C GLY A 286 12.50 -16.05 22.74
N LYS A 287 12.11 -14.83 23.07
CA LYS A 287 11.25 -14.00 22.20
C LYS A 287 12.09 -13.19 21.22
N ILE A 288 11.53 -12.90 20.05
CA ILE A 288 12.13 -11.97 19.08
C ILE A 288 11.55 -10.59 19.31
N VAL A 289 12.41 -9.57 19.40
CA VAL A 289 11.99 -8.17 19.56
C VAL A 289 12.60 -7.35 18.43
N ILE A 290 11.76 -6.78 17.58
CA ILE A 290 12.17 -6.02 16.40
C ILE A 290 11.56 -4.62 16.39
N ALA A 291 12.12 -3.70 15.62
CA ALA A 291 11.63 -2.33 15.51
C ALA A 291 10.97 -2.09 14.14
N SER A 292 9.78 -1.48 14.12
CA SER A 292 8.99 -1.21 12.91
C SER A 292 9.14 0.22 12.43
N TYR A 293 9.22 0.38 11.10
CA TYR A 293 9.23 1.66 10.40
C TYR A 293 7.91 1.88 9.68
N GLY A 294 7.31 3.05 9.86
CA GLY A 294 6.09 3.42 9.15
C GLY A 294 4.86 3.53 10.05
N GLY A 295 3.85 2.70 9.77
CA GLY A 295 2.51 2.82 10.32
C GLY A 295 1.71 3.92 9.62
N GLU A 296 0.46 4.18 10.08
CA GLU A 296 -0.51 5.08 9.45
C GLU A 296 0.05 6.46 9.05
N LYS A 297 0.98 7.01 9.84
CA LYS A 297 1.52 8.37 9.64
C LYS A 297 3.03 8.40 9.46
N GLY A 298 3.68 7.28 9.66
CA GLY A 298 5.12 7.19 9.59
C GLY A 298 5.63 7.18 8.15
N THR A 299 6.82 7.71 7.96
CA THR A 299 7.52 7.75 6.68
C THR A 299 8.96 7.33 6.85
N VAL A 300 9.65 7.10 5.75
CA VAL A 300 11.10 6.99 5.68
C VAL A 300 11.61 7.79 4.48
N THR A 301 12.63 8.60 4.68
CA THR A 301 13.25 9.38 3.59
C THR A 301 14.33 8.54 2.93
N LEU A 302 13.98 7.81 1.86
CA LEU A 302 14.90 6.94 1.10
C LEU A 302 14.86 7.26 -0.40
N ASN A 303 15.34 8.47 -0.77
CA ASN A 303 15.29 8.97 -2.15
C ASN A 303 16.63 8.87 -2.87
N THR A 304 17.75 8.72 -2.16
CA THR A 304 19.13 8.76 -2.69
C THR A 304 20.02 7.71 -2.01
N GLU A 305 21.17 7.39 -2.61
CA GLU A 305 22.20 6.52 -2.01
C GLU A 305 22.73 7.07 -0.66
N GLU A 306 22.78 8.41 -0.51
CA GLU A 306 23.14 9.02 0.78
C GLU A 306 22.10 8.70 1.84
N ASN A 307 20.80 8.76 1.49
CA ASN A 307 19.73 8.40 2.41
C ASN A 307 19.81 6.92 2.82
N VAL A 308 20.14 6.03 1.88
CA VAL A 308 20.37 4.59 2.17
C VAL A 308 21.52 4.44 3.18
N THR A 309 22.65 5.12 2.96
CA THR A 309 23.80 5.08 3.87
C THR A 309 23.43 5.57 5.27
N ASN A 310 22.69 6.67 5.37
CA ASN A 310 22.25 7.25 6.63
C ASN A 310 21.27 6.32 7.36
N PHE A 311 20.32 5.75 6.62
CA PHE A 311 19.36 4.78 7.16
C PHE A 311 20.06 3.54 7.72
N VAL A 312 20.97 2.94 6.96
CA VAL A 312 21.73 1.77 7.41
C VAL A 312 22.54 2.06 8.67
N ASN A 313 23.21 3.21 8.72
CA ASN A 313 24.04 3.57 9.88
C ASN A 313 23.20 3.88 11.13
N SER A 314 22.12 4.63 10.99
CA SER A 314 21.25 4.97 12.13
C SER A 314 20.44 3.75 12.61
N THR A 315 19.95 2.91 11.70
CA THR A 315 19.31 1.62 12.05
C THR A 315 20.28 0.71 12.80
N ALA A 316 21.50 0.59 12.31
CA ALA A 316 22.49 -0.22 12.98
C ALA A 316 22.83 0.29 14.39
N ALA A 317 22.94 1.61 14.55
CA ALA A 317 23.15 2.21 15.88
C ALA A 317 21.97 1.92 16.82
N MET A 318 20.73 1.98 16.32
CA MET A 318 19.53 1.63 17.08
C MET A 318 19.51 0.15 17.49
N ILE A 319 19.82 -0.77 16.56
CA ILE A 319 19.90 -2.20 16.85
C ILE A 319 20.95 -2.47 17.93
N ASP A 320 22.13 -1.85 17.83
CA ASP A 320 23.23 -2.02 18.78
C ASP A 320 22.87 -1.44 20.16
N GLU A 321 22.11 -0.34 20.20
CA GLU A 321 21.74 0.35 21.43
C GLU A 321 20.63 -0.34 22.21
N TYR A 322 19.53 -0.70 21.52
CA TYR A 322 18.34 -1.29 22.15
C TYR A 322 18.36 -2.81 22.18
N GLY A 323 19.27 -3.42 21.44
CA GLY A 323 19.41 -4.86 21.34
C GLY A 323 18.30 -5.54 20.54
N PHE A 324 17.72 -4.86 19.57
CA PHE A 324 16.71 -5.46 18.71
C PHE A 324 17.26 -6.62 17.87
N ASP A 325 16.44 -7.64 17.62
CA ASP A 325 16.79 -8.78 16.77
C ASP A 325 16.68 -8.48 15.29
N GLY A 326 16.03 -7.38 14.92
CA GLY A 326 15.81 -7.02 13.53
C GLY A 326 14.88 -5.85 13.33
N ILE A 327 14.29 -5.80 12.14
CA ILE A 327 13.43 -4.71 11.69
C ILE A 327 12.15 -5.23 11.05
N ASP A 328 11.14 -4.37 11.05
CA ASP A 328 9.88 -4.55 10.35
C ASP A 328 9.61 -3.36 9.42
N ILE A 329 9.01 -3.61 8.26
CA ILE A 329 8.69 -2.59 7.26
C ILE A 329 7.17 -2.50 7.14
N ASP A 330 6.61 -1.43 7.71
CA ASP A 330 5.18 -1.15 7.75
C ASP A 330 4.86 0.21 7.09
N LEU A 331 5.36 0.42 5.85
CA LEU A 331 5.14 1.65 5.11
C LEU A 331 3.74 1.65 4.49
N GLU A 332 2.85 2.47 5.04
CA GLU A 332 1.45 2.59 4.63
C GLU A 332 1.19 3.77 3.69
N SER A 333 -0.06 4.16 3.52
CA SER A 333 -0.54 5.12 2.54
C SER A 333 0.10 6.53 2.58
N GLY A 334 0.78 6.90 3.66
CA GLY A 334 1.51 8.17 3.79
C GLY A 334 2.96 8.14 3.31
N ALA A 335 3.53 6.95 3.15
CA ALA A 335 4.98 6.75 2.99
C ALA A 335 5.49 6.85 1.54
N GLY A 336 4.63 7.18 0.58
CA GLY A 336 5.03 7.38 -0.83
C GLY A 336 5.40 6.09 -1.57
N VAL A 337 4.98 4.92 -1.08
CA VAL A 337 5.21 3.63 -1.74
C VAL A 337 4.31 3.50 -2.96
N MET A 338 4.87 3.68 -4.12
CA MET A 338 4.21 3.53 -5.44
C MET A 338 5.16 2.86 -6.41
N HIS A 339 4.64 2.22 -7.44
CA HIS A 339 5.47 1.66 -8.50
C HIS A 339 6.48 2.68 -9.04
N GLY A 340 7.76 2.30 -9.07
CA GLY A 340 8.86 3.16 -9.51
C GLY A 340 9.34 4.19 -8.48
N ALA A 341 8.73 4.27 -7.30
CA ALA A 341 9.22 5.15 -6.24
C ALA A 341 10.60 4.71 -5.74
N PRO A 342 11.55 5.65 -5.55
CA PRO A 342 12.91 5.32 -5.11
C PRO A 342 12.96 4.55 -3.79
N VAL A 343 12.00 4.79 -2.89
CA VAL A 343 11.93 4.14 -1.57
C VAL A 343 11.90 2.61 -1.69
N ILE A 344 11.31 2.05 -2.75
CA ILE A 344 11.22 0.60 -2.94
C ILE A 344 12.60 -0.01 -3.13
N GLN A 345 13.36 0.48 -4.13
CA GLN A 345 14.69 -0.05 -4.41
C GLN A 345 15.68 0.30 -3.30
N ASN A 346 15.63 1.53 -2.80
CA ASN A 346 16.53 1.99 -1.75
C ASN A 346 16.30 1.26 -0.42
N MET A 347 15.07 0.85 -0.11
CA MET A 347 14.79 -0.01 1.05
C MET A 347 15.38 -1.42 0.85
N VAL A 348 15.26 -1.99 -0.35
CA VAL A 348 15.92 -3.27 -0.68
C VAL A 348 17.42 -3.20 -0.47
N ASP A 349 18.05 -2.12 -0.96
CA ASP A 349 19.50 -1.94 -0.85
C ASP A 349 19.93 -1.72 0.61
N ALA A 350 19.12 -0.99 1.39
CA ALA A 350 19.35 -0.80 2.83
C ALA A 350 19.26 -2.12 3.61
N VAL A 351 18.20 -2.88 3.37
CA VAL A 351 17.99 -4.18 4.03
C VAL A 351 19.13 -5.14 3.71
N LYS A 352 19.55 -5.24 2.46
CA LYS A 352 20.68 -6.11 2.07
C LYS A 352 21.99 -5.71 2.75
N GLN A 353 22.23 -4.41 2.94
CA GLN A 353 23.40 -3.93 3.69
C GLN A 353 23.30 -4.25 5.18
N LEU A 354 22.09 -4.11 5.77
CA LEU A 354 21.84 -4.47 7.17
C LEU A 354 22.00 -5.98 7.39
N LYS A 355 21.48 -6.82 6.49
CA LYS A 355 21.66 -8.30 6.55
C LYS A 355 23.13 -8.70 6.41
N GLN A 356 23.93 -7.97 5.63
CA GLN A 356 25.38 -8.19 5.58
C GLN A 356 26.06 -7.83 6.92
N ARG A 357 25.63 -6.76 7.57
CA ARG A 357 26.16 -6.34 8.87
C ARG A 357 25.68 -7.22 10.02
N TYR A 358 24.43 -7.69 9.93
CA TYR A 358 23.76 -8.55 10.91
C TYR A 358 23.18 -9.79 10.20
N PRO A 359 23.98 -10.82 9.91
CA PRO A 359 23.52 -11.98 9.12
C PRO A 359 22.34 -12.76 9.70
N GLY A 360 22.09 -12.61 11.01
CA GLY A 360 20.94 -13.20 11.70
C GLY A 360 19.79 -12.23 11.94
N MET A 361 19.81 -11.03 11.36
CA MET A 361 18.77 -10.02 11.54
C MET A 361 17.41 -10.54 11.06
N TYR A 362 16.40 -10.45 11.92
CA TYR A 362 15.02 -10.78 11.55
C TYR A 362 14.42 -9.67 10.68
N LEU A 363 13.74 -10.04 9.61
CA LEU A 363 13.03 -9.12 8.72
C LEU A 363 11.57 -9.51 8.59
N SER A 364 10.66 -8.62 8.97
CA SER A 364 9.25 -8.74 8.62
C SER A 364 8.76 -7.54 7.81
N MET A 365 7.60 -7.73 7.19
CA MET A 365 6.87 -6.67 6.50
C MET A 365 5.38 -6.78 6.82
N ALA A 366 4.71 -5.64 7.01
CA ALA A 366 3.29 -5.59 7.32
C ALA A 366 2.48 -4.62 6.42
N PRO A 367 2.64 -4.67 5.10
CA PRO A 367 1.93 -3.76 4.20
C PRO A 367 0.42 -3.98 4.24
N GLU A 368 -0.33 -2.93 3.90
CA GLU A 368 -1.76 -3.01 3.62
C GLU A 368 -2.03 -3.85 2.36
N HIS A 369 -3.14 -4.62 2.32
CA HIS A 369 -3.43 -5.53 1.20
C HIS A 369 -3.55 -4.86 -0.19
N PRO A 370 -3.92 -3.58 -0.38
CA PRO A 370 -3.85 -2.94 -1.70
C PRO A 370 -2.44 -2.92 -2.28
N TYR A 371 -1.42 -2.77 -1.43
CA TYR A 371 -0.01 -2.72 -1.87
C TYR A 371 0.58 -4.09 -2.24
N VAL A 372 -0.11 -5.17 -1.95
CA VAL A 372 0.33 -6.55 -2.23
C VAL A 372 -0.70 -7.26 -3.10
N GLN A 373 -1.76 -7.85 -2.50
CA GLN A 373 -2.79 -8.59 -3.24
C GLN A 373 -3.60 -7.69 -4.18
N GLY A 374 -3.66 -6.38 -3.91
CA GLY A 374 -4.23 -5.40 -4.84
C GLY A 374 -3.59 -5.44 -6.23
N GLY A 375 -2.35 -5.91 -6.34
CA GLY A 375 -1.66 -6.21 -7.59
C GLY A 375 -2.42 -7.17 -8.51
N TYR A 376 -3.33 -7.99 -7.98
CA TYR A 376 -4.23 -8.83 -8.77
C TYR A 376 -5.18 -8.00 -9.65
N VAL A 377 -5.76 -6.94 -9.08
CA VAL A 377 -6.75 -6.10 -9.78
C VAL A 377 -6.07 -5.10 -10.72
N SER A 378 -4.98 -4.50 -10.26
CA SER A 378 -4.20 -3.49 -10.99
C SER A 378 -2.74 -3.61 -10.59
N TYR A 379 -1.81 -3.30 -11.49
CA TYR A 379 -0.38 -3.31 -11.19
C TYR A 379 0.24 -1.98 -11.55
N THR A 380 -0.24 -0.92 -10.88
CA THR A 380 0.19 0.47 -11.10
C THR A 380 -0.14 1.33 -9.87
N GLY A 381 0.52 2.46 -9.72
CA GLY A 381 0.33 3.34 -8.57
C GLY A 381 0.68 2.61 -7.26
N ILE A 382 -0.29 2.52 -6.34
CA ILE A 382 -0.12 1.80 -5.07
C ILE A 382 -0.39 0.29 -5.18
N TRP A 383 -1.16 -0.12 -6.19
CA TRP A 383 -1.66 -1.49 -6.34
C TRP A 383 -0.53 -2.48 -6.65
N GLY A 384 -0.18 -3.29 -5.66
CA GLY A 384 0.93 -4.23 -5.76
C GLY A 384 2.32 -3.59 -5.64
N ALA A 385 2.43 -2.35 -5.16
CA ALA A 385 3.70 -1.60 -5.13
C ALA A 385 4.77 -2.19 -4.20
N TYR A 386 4.39 -2.99 -3.20
CA TYR A 386 5.35 -3.74 -2.37
C TYR A 386 5.93 -4.97 -3.07
N LEU A 387 5.25 -5.51 -4.07
CA LEU A 387 5.66 -6.79 -4.69
C LEU A 387 7.10 -6.77 -5.23
N PRO A 388 7.61 -5.69 -5.86
CA PRO A 388 9.01 -5.63 -6.28
C PRO A 388 10.01 -5.70 -5.12
N MET A 389 9.66 -5.15 -3.95
CA MET A 389 10.50 -5.22 -2.74
C MET A 389 10.45 -6.61 -2.13
N ILE A 390 9.27 -7.19 -1.98
CA ILE A 390 9.06 -8.56 -1.49
C ILE A 390 9.82 -9.55 -2.36
N ASP A 391 9.74 -9.43 -3.69
CA ASP A 391 10.39 -10.34 -4.62
C ASP A 391 11.93 -10.28 -4.52
N GLN A 392 12.50 -9.07 -4.41
CA GLN A 392 13.95 -8.88 -4.30
C GLN A 392 14.52 -9.27 -2.93
N LEU A 393 13.69 -9.29 -1.89
CA LEU A 393 14.05 -9.67 -0.52
C LEU A 393 13.51 -11.05 -0.12
N ARG A 394 12.98 -11.82 -1.06
CA ARG A 394 12.34 -13.11 -0.86
C ARG A 394 13.16 -14.09 0.00
N ASP A 395 14.48 -14.11 -0.22
CA ASP A 395 15.39 -15.00 0.50
C ASP A 395 15.84 -14.42 1.87
N ASP A 396 15.69 -13.12 2.06
CA ASP A 396 16.03 -12.38 3.27
C ASP A 396 14.83 -12.17 4.21
N LEU A 397 13.61 -12.32 3.69
CA LEU A 397 12.35 -12.11 4.40
C LEU A 397 12.03 -13.30 5.30
N ASP A 398 11.90 -13.03 6.59
CA ASP A 398 11.49 -14.04 7.56
C ASP A 398 9.95 -14.16 7.63
N LEU A 399 9.21 -13.03 7.54
CA LEU A 399 7.76 -13.06 7.67
C LEU A 399 7.07 -11.89 6.95
N LEU A 400 6.02 -12.20 6.20
CA LEU A 400 5.10 -11.24 5.57
C LEU A 400 3.72 -11.35 6.22
N HIS A 401 3.27 -10.26 6.85
CA HIS A 401 1.93 -10.12 7.40
C HIS A 401 1.18 -9.02 6.64
N VAL A 402 0.34 -9.39 5.71
CA VAL A 402 -0.45 -8.38 4.98
C VAL A 402 -1.68 -7.99 5.79
N GLN A 403 -1.82 -6.70 6.08
CA GLN A 403 -2.94 -6.16 6.85
C GLN A 403 -4.27 -6.39 6.14
N LEU A 404 -5.22 -7.07 6.81
CA LEU A 404 -6.56 -7.39 6.32
C LEU A 404 -7.64 -6.52 6.96
N TYR A 405 -7.27 -5.34 7.43
CA TYR A 405 -8.14 -4.38 8.10
C TYR A 405 -8.02 -3.00 7.47
N ASN A 406 -8.92 -2.09 7.78
CA ASN A 406 -9.03 -0.70 7.30
C ASN A 406 -9.19 -0.50 5.78
N ASN A 407 -9.05 -1.52 4.95
CA ASN A 407 -9.03 -1.45 3.48
C ASN A 407 -10.18 -2.19 2.77
N GLY A 408 -11.23 -2.57 3.48
CA GLY A 408 -12.40 -3.23 2.91
C GLY A 408 -12.17 -4.69 2.51
N GLY A 409 -12.92 -5.18 1.52
CA GLY A 409 -12.86 -6.58 1.09
C GLY A 409 -11.72 -6.87 0.11
N LEU A 410 -11.30 -8.14 0.03
CA LEU A 410 -10.19 -8.59 -0.81
C LEU A 410 -10.69 -9.23 -2.12
N ALA A 411 -10.30 -8.66 -3.25
CA ALA A 411 -10.45 -9.27 -4.56
C ALA A 411 -9.38 -10.35 -4.77
N THR A 412 -9.79 -11.54 -5.21
CA THR A 412 -8.89 -12.69 -5.35
C THR A 412 -9.15 -13.46 -6.64
N PRO A 413 -8.22 -14.30 -7.12
CA PRO A 413 -8.45 -15.17 -8.27
C PRO A 413 -9.42 -16.34 -7.99
N TYR A 414 -9.80 -16.58 -6.74
CA TYR A 414 -10.59 -17.75 -6.33
C TYR A 414 -12.10 -17.58 -6.52
N ARG A 415 -12.57 -16.33 -6.67
CA ARG A 415 -13.99 -16.04 -6.98
C ARG A 415 -14.15 -14.69 -7.67
N GLY A 416 -15.29 -14.50 -8.35
CA GLY A 416 -15.58 -13.29 -9.14
C GLY A 416 -15.97 -12.04 -8.35
N GLN A 417 -16.07 -12.12 -7.02
CA GLN A 417 -16.39 -10.99 -6.13
C GLN A 417 -15.41 -10.97 -4.97
N ALA A 418 -15.15 -9.79 -4.40
CA ALA A 418 -14.30 -9.67 -3.22
C ALA A 418 -14.87 -10.44 -2.03
N TYR A 419 -14.00 -11.02 -1.22
CA TYR A 419 -14.36 -11.54 0.10
C TYR A 419 -14.52 -10.40 1.09
N ALA A 420 -15.49 -10.54 1.99
CA ALA A 420 -15.78 -9.53 3.00
C ALA A 420 -14.66 -9.44 4.05
N ALA A 421 -14.34 -8.24 4.50
CA ALA A 421 -13.38 -8.01 5.56
C ALA A 421 -13.76 -8.79 6.84
N GLY A 422 -12.78 -9.39 7.49
CA GLY A 422 -12.95 -10.20 8.71
C GLY A 422 -13.54 -11.60 8.49
N SER A 423 -13.83 -12.01 7.24
CA SER A 423 -14.35 -13.37 6.97
C SER A 423 -13.23 -14.41 6.90
N VAL A 424 -13.58 -15.67 7.23
CA VAL A 424 -12.67 -16.83 7.09
C VAL A 424 -12.12 -16.92 5.67
N ASP A 425 -12.98 -16.78 4.66
CA ASP A 425 -12.57 -16.87 3.26
C ASP A 425 -11.61 -15.73 2.84
N MET A 426 -11.74 -14.51 3.42
CA MET A 426 -10.76 -13.44 3.17
C MET A 426 -9.40 -13.80 3.74
N MET A 427 -9.35 -14.30 4.98
CA MET A 427 -8.11 -14.73 5.62
C MET A 427 -7.43 -15.86 4.84
N VAL A 428 -8.20 -16.89 4.50
CA VAL A 428 -7.70 -18.04 3.73
C VAL A 428 -7.23 -17.62 2.34
N SER A 429 -8.04 -16.85 1.60
CA SER A 429 -7.68 -16.43 0.23
C SER A 429 -6.48 -15.49 0.20
N SER A 430 -6.34 -14.61 1.20
CA SER A 430 -5.17 -13.73 1.33
C SER A 430 -3.89 -14.54 1.48
N ALA A 431 -3.88 -15.52 2.39
CA ALA A 431 -2.73 -16.40 2.60
C ALA A 431 -2.42 -17.23 1.34
N LEU A 432 -3.44 -17.80 0.69
CA LEU A 432 -3.26 -18.57 -0.53
C LEU A 432 -2.64 -17.76 -1.67
N MET A 433 -3.07 -16.51 -1.86
CA MET A 433 -2.45 -15.62 -2.87
C MET A 433 -0.95 -15.45 -2.61
N LEU A 434 -0.55 -15.30 -1.36
CA LEU A 434 0.86 -15.13 -0.99
C LEU A 434 1.68 -16.41 -1.11
N ILE A 435 1.07 -17.58 -0.90
CA ILE A 435 1.76 -18.88 -0.94
C ILE A 435 1.76 -19.46 -2.36
N GLU A 436 0.63 -19.40 -3.07
CA GLU A 436 0.47 -19.99 -4.41
C GLU A 436 0.86 -19.04 -5.53
N GLY A 437 1.02 -17.73 -5.21
CA GLY A 437 1.18 -16.68 -6.19
C GLY A 437 -0.14 -16.29 -6.87
N PHE A 438 -0.11 -15.23 -7.67
CA PHE A 438 -1.31 -14.74 -8.35
C PHE A 438 -0.97 -13.89 -9.59
N PRO A 439 -1.86 -13.85 -10.60
CA PRO A 439 -1.66 -13.04 -11.79
C PRO A 439 -1.80 -11.54 -11.46
N LEU A 440 -0.93 -10.71 -12.01
CA LEU A 440 -0.90 -9.26 -11.83
C LEU A 440 -1.76 -8.57 -12.89
N GLY A 441 -2.56 -7.57 -12.48
CA GLY A 441 -3.46 -6.83 -13.37
C GLY A 441 -4.39 -7.77 -14.16
N TYR A 442 -5.03 -8.73 -13.50
CA TYR A 442 -5.80 -9.80 -14.14
C TYR A 442 -5.00 -10.59 -15.18
N GLY A 443 -3.69 -10.72 -15.01
CA GLY A 443 -2.78 -11.44 -15.89
C GLY A 443 -2.16 -10.61 -17.01
N ASN A 444 -2.45 -9.32 -17.08
CA ASN A 444 -1.88 -8.43 -18.10
C ASN A 444 -0.48 -7.90 -17.75
N ALA A 445 -0.09 -7.98 -16.46
CA ALA A 445 1.17 -7.43 -15.97
C ALA A 445 2.13 -8.49 -15.41
N GLY A 446 1.91 -9.77 -15.73
CA GLY A 446 2.75 -10.86 -15.28
C GLY A 446 2.15 -11.66 -14.12
N PHE A 447 3.01 -12.26 -13.30
CA PHE A 447 2.62 -13.15 -12.20
C PHE A 447 3.55 -12.90 -11.01
N PHE A 448 2.99 -12.84 -9.82
CA PHE A 448 3.75 -12.84 -8.57
C PHE A 448 3.97 -14.28 -8.13
N GLU A 449 5.20 -14.71 -8.05
CA GLU A 449 5.56 -16.05 -7.57
C GLU A 449 5.33 -16.14 -6.05
N GLY A 450 4.68 -17.19 -5.61
CA GLY A 450 4.37 -17.38 -4.19
C GLY A 450 5.61 -17.45 -3.29
N LEU A 451 5.40 -17.17 -2.02
CA LEU A 451 6.38 -17.31 -0.94
C LEU A 451 6.26 -18.70 -0.30
N ARG A 452 7.25 -19.08 0.48
CA ARG A 452 7.11 -20.27 1.32
C ARG A 452 6.03 -20.06 2.38
N PRO A 453 5.25 -21.09 2.75
CA PRO A 453 4.20 -20.95 3.77
C PRO A 453 4.71 -20.48 5.13
N ASP A 454 5.95 -20.81 5.49
CA ASP A 454 6.61 -20.37 6.73
C ASP A 454 6.97 -18.87 6.74
N GLN A 455 6.92 -18.22 5.58
CA GLN A 455 7.10 -16.76 5.44
C GLN A 455 5.80 -15.97 5.46
N VAL A 456 4.65 -16.63 5.57
CA VAL A 456 3.33 -15.98 5.44
C VAL A 456 2.52 -16.11 6.72
N GLY A 457 2.01 -14.99 7.24
CA GLY A 457 1.09 -14.92 8.37
C GLY A 457 -0.13 -14.04 8.09
N LEU A 458 -1.19 -14.21 8.86
CA LEU A 458 -2.35 -13.32 8.85
C LEU A 458 -2.04 -12.05 9.64
N ALA A 459 -2.58 -10.91 9.23
CA ALA A 459 -2.52 -9.66 10.02
C ALA A 459 -3.92 -9.12 10.27
N LEU A 460 -4.31 -9.05 11.54
CA LEU A 460 -5.68 -8.78 11.98
C LEU A 460 -5.70 -7.80 13.15
N PRO A 461 -6.82 -7.07 13.38
CA PRO A 461 -7.00 -6.29 14.61
C PRO A 461 -7.14 -7.21 15.82
N SER A 462 -6.63 -6.81 16.98
CA SER A 462 -6.79 -7.57 18.22
C SER A 462 -8.23 -7.56 18.73
N GLY A 463 -9.01 -6.55 18.36
CA GLY A 463 -10.40 -6.39 18.77
C GLY A 463 -11.09 -5.25 18.02
N PRO A 464 -12.37 -5.00 18.29
CA PRO A 464 -13.14 -3.94 17.64
C PRO A 464 -12.60 -2.53 17.91
N SER A 465 -11.84 -2.34 18.98
CA SER A 465 -11.28 -1.04 19.37
C SER A 465 -9.97 -0.70 18.65
N SER A 466 -9.31 -1.70 18.06
CA SER A 466 -7.96 -1.54 17.54
C SER A 466 -7.91 -1.11 16.06
N ALA A 467 -8.99 -1.27 15.30
CA ALA A 467 -9.08 -0.84 13.89
C ALA A 467 -10.52 -0.49 13.49
N GLY A 468 -10.66 0.31 12.43
CA GLY A 468 -11.96 0.76 11.93
C GLY A 468 -12.77 -0.33 11.20
N SER A 469 -12.12 -1.37 10.70
CA SER A 469 -12.75 -2.50 10.00
C SER A 469 -11.83 -3.71 9.95
N GLY A 470 -12.35 -4.85 9.49
CA GLY A 470 -11.56 -6.08 9.34
C GLY A 470 -11.50 -6.94 10.60
N PHE A 471 -12.22 -6.57 11.65
CA PHE A 471 -12.32 -7.40 12.85
C PHE A 471 -12.91 -8.78 12.50
N ALA A 472 -12.22 -9.83 12.96
CA ALA A 472 -12.66 -11.22 12.91
C ALA A 472 -12.83 -11.76 14.33
N THR A 473 -13.79 -12.65 14.54
CA THR A 473 -13.89 -13.33 15.82
C THR A 473 -12.70 -14.29 16.01
N THR A 474 -12.28 -14.53 17.25
CA THR A 474 -11.21 -15.49 17.53
C THR A 474 -11.54 -16.90 17.05
N ALA A 475 -12.84 -17.25 17.02
CA ALA A 475 -13.32 -18.51 16.45
C ALA A 475 -13.10 -18.56 14.92
N ASP A 476 -13.35 -17.47 14.20
CA ASP A 476 -13.14 -17.42 12.75
C ASP A 476 -11.64 -17.38 12.40
N ILE A 477 -10.82 -16.71 13.21
CA ILE A 477 -9.36 -16.74 13.07
C ILE A 477 -8.84 -18.18 13.22
N ASN A 478 -9.26 -18.88 14.27
CA ASN A 478 -8.86 -20.27 14.51
C ASN A 478 -9.34 -21.19 13.37
N ARG A 479 -10.57 -20.97 12.83
CA ARG A 479 -11.05 -21.70 11.65
C ARG A 479 -10.19 -21.45 10.40
N ALA A 480 -9.77 -20.22 10.17
CA ALA A 480 -8.90 -19.89 9.04
C ALA A 480 -7.52 -20.57 9.16
N LEU A 481 -6.95 -20.62 10.37
CA LEU A 481 -5.71 -21.33 10.66
C LEU A 481 -5.85 -22.83 10.46
N ASP A 482 -6.92 -23.45 10.95
CA ASP A 482 -7.21 -24.88 10.74
C ASP A 482 -7.40 -25.19 9.24
N CYS A 483 -8.08 -24.29 8.53
CA CYS A 483 -8.29 -24.44 7.09
C CYS A 483 -6.98 -24.40 6.31
N LEU A 484 -6.09 -23.45 6.61
CA LEU A 484 -4.79 -23.33 5.95
C LEU A 484 -3.86 -24.49 6.31
N THR A 485 -3.76 -24.86 7.58
CA THR A 485 -2.76 -25.84 8.05
C THR A 485 -3.20 -27.29 7.88
N GLN A 486 -4.53 -27.56 7.86
CA GLN A 486 -5.07 -28.92 7.92
C GLN A 486 -6.22 -29.19 6.92
N GLN A 487 -6.70 -28.19 6.17
CA GLN A 487 -7.93 -28.24 5.34
C GLN A 487 -9.19 -28.57 6.17
N LEU A 488 -9.21 -28.17 7.46
CA LEU A 488 -10.34 -28.37 8.36
C LEU A 488 -11.04 -27.04 8.63
N ASN A 489 -12.32 -27.10 8.97
CA ASN A 489 -13.13 -25.95 9.40
C ASN A 489 -13.20 -24.78 8.38
N CYS A 490 -12.87 -25.03 7.10
CA CYS A 490 -12.96 -24.06 6.01
C CYS A 490 -14.42 -23.56 5.86
N ASP A 491 -14.57 -22.38 5.26
CA ASP A 491 -15.89 -21.86 4.89
C ASP A 491 -16.22 -22.25 3.42
N THR A 492 -16.30 -21.31 2.49
CA THR A 492 -16.58 -21.63 1.08
C THR A 492 -15.33 -21.92 0.28
N LEU A 493 -14.16 -21.42 0.71
CA LEU A 493 -12.87 -21.65 0.09
C LEU A 493 -12.06 -22.68 0.89
N THR A 494 -11.71 -23.78 0.24
CA THR A 494 -10.81 -24.79 0.78
C THR A 494 -9.53 -24.81 -0.04
N PRO A 495 -8.32 -24.70 0.57
CA PRO A 495 -7.05 -24.85 -0.15
C PRO A 495 -6.95 -26.16 -0.89
N SER A 496 -6.21 -26.19 -2.01
CA SER A 496 -5.96 -27.43 -2.78
C SER A 496 -5.14 -28.47 -2.00
N GLN A 497 -4.34 -27.99 -1.05
CA GLN A 497 -3.55 -28.79 -0.11
C GLN A 497 -3.42 -28.07 1.23
N ALA A 498 -3.06 -28.81 2.28
CA ALA A 498 -2.71 -28.23 3.56
C ALA A 498 -1.33 -27.57 3.52
N TYR A 499 -1.17 -26.48 4.26
CA TYR A 499 0.11 -25.77 4.46
C TYR A 499 0.54 -25.84 5.92
N PRO A 500 1.04 -27.00 6.39
CA PRO A 500 1.29 -27.25 7.81
C PRO A 500 2.44 -26.42 8.39
N THR A 501 3.17 -25.66 7.57
CA THR A 501 4.22 -24.72 7.99
C THR A 501 3.79 -23.26 7.87
N PHE A 502 2.50 -22.97 7.62
CA PHE A 502 1.98 -21.62 7.63
C PHE A 502 2.33 -20.92 8.95
N ASN A 503 2.90 -19.71 8.90
CA ASN A 503 3.58 -19.15 10.07
C ASN A 503 2.64 -18.87 11.25
N GLY A 504 1.48 -18.24 11.01
CA GLY A 504 0.57 -17.93 12.12
C GLY A 504 -0.15 -16.60 11.97
N VAL A 505 -0.19 -15.82 13.05
CA VAL A 505 -1.00 -14.60 13.10
C VAL A 505 -0.23 -13.45 13.73
N MET A 506 -0.34 -12.28 13.12
CA MET A 506 0.05 -10.98 13.67
C MET A 506 -1.18 -10.17 14.06
N THR A 507 -1.05 -9.33 15.07
CA THR A 507 -2.11 -8.38 15.42
C THR A 507 -1.61 -6.95 15.66
N TRP A 508 -2.42 -6.00 15.27
CA TRP A 508 -2.47 -4.65 15.78
C TRP A 508 -3.55 -4.58 16.85
N SER A 509 -3.28 -4.50 18.18
CA SER A 509 -1.95 -4.46 18.75
C SER A 509 -1.94 -5.17 20.11
N ILE A 510 -0.77 -5.44 20.65
CA ILE A 510 -0.58 -5.95 22.04
C ILE A 510 -1.22 -5.02 23.05
N ASN A 511 -1.03 -3.69 22.90
CA ASN A 511 -1.58 -2.72 23.85
C ASN A 511 -3.11 -2.76 23.85
N TRP A 512 -3.76 -2.84 22.69
CA TRP A 512 -5.21 -2.98 22.62
C TRP A 512 -5.69 -4.33 23.15
N ASP A 513 -4.96 -5.42 22.89
CA ASP A 513 -5.30 -6.72 23.47
C ASP A 513 -5.18 -6.71 25.00
N MET A 514 -4.14 -6.07 25.55
CA MET A 514 -3.98 -5.90 26.99
C MET A 514 -5.09 -5.02 27.59
N HIS A 515 -5.44 -3.91 26.93
CA HIS A 515 -6.56 -3.04 27.32
C HIS A 515 -7.87 -3.82 27.39
N ASP A 516 -8.14 -4.68 26.40
CA ASP A 516 -9.36 -5.45 26.29
C ASP A 516 -9.33 -6.77 27.07
N GLY A 517 -8.29 -7.01 27.88
CA GLY A 517 -8.18 -8.16 28.80
C GLY A 517 -7.70 -9.46 28.18
N GLY A 518 -6.92 -9.41 27.09
CA GLY A 518 -6.32 -10.57 26.45
C GLY A 518 -7.30 -11.40 25.60
N ILE A 519 -8.28 -10.72 25.02
CA ILE A 519 -9.34 -11.39 24.24
C ILE A 519 -8.83 -12.00 22.94
N PHE A 520 -7.70 -11.53 22.43
CA PHE A 520 -7.01 -12.05 21.25
C PHE A 520 -5.92 -13.04 21.62
N SER A 521 -4.92 -12.60 22.38
CA SER A 521 -3.73 -13.39 22.68
C SER A 521 -4.03 -14.68 23.43
N GLY A 522 -4.98 -14.68 24.34
CA GLY A 522 -5.39 -15.87 25.08
C GLY A 522 -5.89 -16.99 24.16
N PRO A 523 -7.03 -16.80 23.47
CA PRO A 523 -7.61 -17.88 22.65
C PRO A 523 -6.87 -18.12 21.33
N VAL A 524 -6.37 -17.08 20.64
CA VAL A 524 -5.65 -17.23 19.36
C VAL A 524 -4.26 -17.78 19.60
N GLY A 525 -3.50 -17.23 20.58
CA GLY A 525 -2.16 -17.72 20.91
C GLY A 525 -2.17 -19.18 21.36
N SER A 526 -3.13 -19.54 22.21
CA SER A 526 -3.30 -20.96 22.60
C SER A 526 -3.59 -21.86 21.39
N HIS A 527 -4.37 -21.42 20.41
CA HIS A 527 -4.66 -22.19 19.21
C HIS A 527 -3.42 -22.29 18.29
N VAL A 528 -2.75 -21.18 18.03
CA VAL A 528 -1.53 -21.11 17.21
C VAL A 528 -0.47 -22.08 17.72
N HIS A 529 -0.20 -22.08 19.02
CA HIS A 529 0.83 -22.96 19.62
C HIS A 529 0.41 -24.45 19.68
N ASN A 530 -0.86 -24.77 19.44
CA ASN A 530 -1.36 -26.16 19.36
C ASN A 530 -1.61 -26.63 17.92
N LEU A 531 -1.31 -25.85 16.90
CA LEU A 531 -1.37 -26.28 15.51
C LEU A 531 -0.35 -27.39 15.24
N PRO A 532 -0.63 -28.36 14.34
CA PRO A 532 0.16 -29.56 14.13
C PRO A 532 1.52 -29.33 13.47
#